data_1b63a623b318ee5c7b1d0aff42a449cf
#
_entry.id   1b63a623b318ee5c7b1d0aff42a449cf
#
_cell.length_a   1.000
_cell.length_b   1.000
_cell.length_c   1.000
_cell.angle_alpha   90.00
_cell.angle_beta   90.00
_cell.angle_gamma   90.00
#
_symmetry.space_group_name_H-M   'P 1'
#
loop_
_entity.id
_entity.type
_entity.pdbx_description
1 polymer ?
#
loop_
_entity_poly.entity_id
_entity_poly.type
_entity_poly.pdbx_seq_one_letter_code
_entity_poly.pdbx_strand_id
1 'polypeptide(L)' 'MKSIYNMLQQLKNLLNTEDLNPFETRFIKDVNEQAEQHNSTTHLSSKQVELIEKLYSKNFGD' A
#
# COMPACT_ATOMS: atom_id res chain seq x y z
N MET A 1 -2.21 8.34 -14.28
CA MET A 1 -1.71 7.19 -13.52
C MET A 1 -1.25 7.64 -12.13
N LYS A 2 -1.68 6.96 -11.11
CA LYS A 2 -1.29 7.32 -9.75
C LYS A 2 0.04 6.68 -9.40
N SER A 3 0.85 7.41 -8.64
CA SER A 3 2.12 6.88 -8.19
C SER A 3 1.90 5.83 -7.09
N ILE A 4 2.89 4.97 -6.92
CA ILE A 4 2.83 3.96 -5.86
C ILE A 4 2.72 4.64 -4.50
N TYR A 5 3.43 5.74 -4.33
CA TYR A 5 3.37 6.49 -3.08
C TYR A 5 1.94 6.97 -2.78
N ASN A 6 1.26 7.52 -3.79
CA ASN A 6 -0.11 7.98 -3.60
C ASN A 6 -1.06 6.84 -3.29
N MET A 7 -0.86 5.69 -3.95
CA MET A 7 -1.67 4.50 -3.65
C MET A 7 -1.48 4.07 -2.20
N LEU A 8 -0.25 4.07 -1.72
CA LEU A 8 0.05 3.73 -0.33
C LEU A 8 -0.61 4.68 0.64
N GLN A 9 -0.60 5.97 0.34
CA GLN A 9 -1.22 6.96 1.22
C GLN A 9 -2.72 6.74 1.32
N GLN A 10 -3.36 6.39 0.22
CA GLN A 10 -4.79 6.10 0.23
C GLN A 10 -5.09 4.79 0.95
N LEU A 11 -4.28 3.76 0.73
CA LEU A 11 -4.45 2.49 1.42
C LEU A 11 -4.24 2.65 2.93
N LYS A 12 -3.35 3.55 3.32
CA LYS A 12 -3.10 3.84 4.73
C LYS A 12 -4.38 4.31 5.43
N ASN A 13 -5.25 5.00 4.71
CA ASN A 13 -6.51 5.46 5.29
C ASN A 13 -7.47 4.31 5.59
N LEU A 14 -7.21 3.13 5.04
CA LEU A 14 -8.04 1.96 5.29
C LEU A 14 -7.55 1.14 6.49
N LEU A 15 -6.42 1.52 7.07
CA LEU A 15 -5.92 0.84 8.26
C LEU A 15 -6.94 1.01 9.39
N ASN A 16 -7.12 -0.05 10.15
CA ASN A 16 -8.08 -0.09 11.26
C ASN A 16 -9.54 -0.06 10.81
N THR A 17 -9.79 -0.40 9.55
CA THR A 17 -11.15 -0.55 9.02
C THR A 17 -11.37 -2.01 8.63
N GLU A 18 -12.61 -2.35 8.31
CA GLU A 18 -12.95 -3.70 7.87
C GLU A 18 -12.59 -3.95 6.41
N ASP A 19 -12.15 -2.92 5.69
CA ASP A 19 -11.81 -3.06 4.28
C ASP A 19 -10.51 -3.84 4.06
N LEU A 20 -9.68 -3.92 5.07
CA LEU A 20 -8.43 -4.68 5.00
C LEU A 20 -8.48 -5.83 6.01
N ASN A 21 -8.11 -7.04 5.55
CA ASN A 21 -7.98 -8.16 6.45
C ASN A 21 -6.66 -8.03 7.24
N PRO A 22 -6.43 -8.89 8.27
CA PRO A 22 -5.21 -8.78 9.08
C PRO A 22 -3.91 -8.85 8.28
N PHE A 23 -3.86 -9.69 7.25
CA PHE A 23 -2.67 -9.80 6.41
C PHE A 23 -2.44 -8.50 5.64
N GLU A 24 -3.49 -7.97 5.04
CA GLU A 24 -3.41 -6.74 4.25
C GLU A 24 -3.03 -5.55 5.12
N THR A 25 -3.60 -5.48 6.32
CA THR A 25 -3.29 -4.42 7.27
C THR A 25 -1.80 -4.43 7.61
N ARG A 26 -1.27 -5.61 7.93
CA ARG A 26 0.14 -5.75 8.28
C ARG A 26 1.02 -5.38 7.09
N PHE A 27 0.65 -5.85 5.90
CA PHE A 27 1.41 -5.56 4.69
C PHE A 27 1.49 -4.05 4.44
N ILE A 28 0.37 -3.36 4.52
CA ILE A 28 0.34 -1.91 4.27
C ILE A 28 1.16 -1.17 5.32
N LYS A 29 1.07 -1.56 6.58
CA LYS A 29 1.87 -0.93 7.63
C LYS A 29 3.37 -1.10 7.37
N ASP A 30 3.78 -2.32 7.02
CA ASP A 30 5.19 -2.61 6.78
C ASP A 30 5.73 -1.84 5.59
N VAL A 31 5.00 -1.82 4.49
CA VAL A 31 5.44 -1.14 3.28
C VAL A 31 5.46 0.37 3.48
N ASN A 32 4.47 0.90 4.18
CA ASN A 32 4.42 2.33 4.48
C ASN A 32 5.62 2.74 5.33
N GLU A 33 5.95 1.93 6.32
CA GLU A 33 7.09 2.20 7.18
C GLU A 33 8.38 2.22 6.38
N GLN A 34 8.56 1.26 5.49
CA GLN A 34 9.74 1.21 4.63
C GLN A 34 9.83 2.45 3.74
N ALA A 35 8.70 2.85 3.15
CA ALA A 35 8.67 4.01 2.29
C ALA A 35 9.03 5.29 3.05
N GLU A 36 8.55 5.41 4.27
CA GLU A 36 8.85 6.58 5.10
C GLU A 36 10.32 6.61 5.52
N GLN A 37 10.88 5.47 5.90
CA GLN A 37 12.28 5.39 6.30
C GLN A 37 13.23 5.82 5.18
N HIS A 38 12.87 5.53 3.96
CA HIS A 38 13.72 5.81 2.81
C HIS A 38 13.25 7.02 1.99
N ASN A 39 12.15 7.64 2.40
CA ASN A 39 11.53 8.76 1.69
C ASN A 39 11.27 8.44 0.23
N SER A 40 10.99 7.17 -0.07
CA SER A 40 10.85 6.73 -1.45
C SER A 40 10.24 5.34 -1.51
N THR A 41 9.63 5.03 -2.65
CA THR A 41 9.10 3.70 -2.92
C THR A 41 9.96 2.92 -3.92
N THR A 42 11.10 3.49 -4.32
CA THR A 42 11.93 2.91 -5.38
C THR A 42 12.59 1.60 -4.99
N HIS A 43 12.74 1.33 -3.70
CA HIS A 43 13.37 0.09 -3.24
C HIS A 43 12.37 -1.02 -2.92
N LEU A 44 11.09 -0.79 -3.16
CA LEU A 44 10.10 -1.84 -2.98
C LEU A 44 10.25 -2.89 -4.08
N SER A 45 10.03 -4.16 -3.71
CA SER A 45 10.15 -5.24 -4.68
C SER A 45 8.97 -5.22 -5.65
N SER A 46 9.15 -5.92 -6.79
CA SER A 46 8.08 -6.02 -7.78
C SER A 46 6.82 -6.64 -7.18
N LYS A 47 6.98 -7.63 -6.32
CA LYS A 47 5.84 -8.28 -5.67
C LYS A 47 5.12 -7.33 -4.73
N GLN A 48 5.86 -6.51 -4.02
CA GLN A 48 5.26 -5.51 -3.14
C GLN A 48 4.46 -4.50 -3.95
N VAL A 49 5.02 -4.03 -5.04
CA VAL A 49 4.33 -3.07 -5.91
C VAL A 49 3.07 -3.69 -6.50
N GLU A 50 3.17 -4.92 -6.98
CA GLU A 50 2.00 -5.62 -7.54
C GLU A 50 0.88 -5.74 -6.51
N LEU A 51 1.23 -6.07 -5.29
CA LEU A 51 0.23 -6.24 -4.24
C LEU A 51 -0.41 -4.90 -3.86
N ILE A 52 0.40 -3.85 -3.85
CA ILE A 52 -0.13 -2.50 -3.60
C ILE A 52 -1.15 -2.13 -4.67
N GLU A 53 -0.81 -2.35 -5.93
CA GLU A 53 -1.71 -2.05 -7.03
C GLU A 53 -2.99 -2.88 -6.95
N LYS A 54 -2.85 -4.14 -6.58
CA LYS A 54 -3.99 -5.04 -6.46
C LYS A 54 -4.93 -4.58 -5.36
N LEU A 55 -4.38 -4.24 -4.21
CA LEU A 55 -5.18 -3.75 -3.09
C LEU A 55 -5.85 -2.42 -3.42
N TYR A 56 -5.12 -1.56 -4.10
CA TYR A 56 -5.67 -0.27 -4.50
C TYR A 56 -6.85 -0.45 -5.45
N SER A 57 -6.67 -1.29 -6.46
CA SER A 57 -7.72 -1.55 -7.44
C SER A 57 -8.95 -2.17 -6.78
N LYS A 58 -8.73 -3.10 -5.86
CA LYS A 58 -9.80 -3.78 -5.16
C LYS A 58 -10.64 -2.82 -4.32
N ASN A 59 -10.01 -1.86 -3.69
CA ASN A 59 -10.68 -0.97 -2.75
C ASN A 59 -11.12 0.37 -3.33
N PHE A 60 -10.46 0.82 -4.37
CA PHE A 60 -10.75 2.13 -4.98
C PHE A 60 -11.22 2.02 -6.43
N GLY A 61 -11.24 0.83 -6.98
CA GLY A 61 -11.86 0.60 -8.26
C GLY A 61 -11.07 1.10 -9.46
N ASP A 62 -9.79 1.02 -9.40
CA ASP A 62 -9.03 1.45 -10.55
C ASP A 62 -7.70 0.75 -10.65
#